data_42c974212b8b1efe29f4e170ce1fe169
#
_entry.id   42c974212b8b1efe29f4e170ce1fe169
#
_cell.length_a   1.000
_cell.length_b   1.000
_cell.length_c   1.000
_cell.angle_alpha   90.00
_cell.angle_beta   90.00
_cell.angle_gamma   90.00
#
_symmetry.space_group_name_H-M   'P 1'
#
loop_
_entity.id
_entity.type
_entity.pdbx_description
1 polymer ?
#
loop_
_entity_poly.entity_id
_entity_poly.type
_entity_poly.pdbx_seq_one_letter_code
_entity_poly.pdbx_strand_id
1 'polypeptide(L)'
;MDTVLVTGGSGYLGNQMVAALAARPGTNVVALDLRVPAQCVRGVVYETTDIRDAAVDAIVARHAPSVVIHLACIVTPGPGSDRAFEYSVDVEGTRNLLQACVHHGVRRIVVSSSGAAYGYHADNPPWLDEDDALRGNESFAYAWHKRLVEEMLAEYRRQHPALEQVVLRIGTILGETVHNQISALFERKRLLAVSGSDSPFVFVWDQDVVGAMLHALDGPAGVYNLAGDGALTIHEIAARLGKPCRVLPAWLLRSGLALLKRLHLTQYGPEQVDFLRYRPVLDNRRLKEVFGYQPRLDSAAVFELWRAAAMRP
;
A
#
# COMPACT_ATOMS: atom_id res chain seq x y z
N MET A 1 -13.78 3.96 26.09
CA MET A 1 -13.36 2.89 25.14
C MET A 1 -13.37 3.51 23.76
N ASP A 2 -12.23 3.45 23.07
CA ASP A 2 -12.15 3.99 21.71
C ASP A 2 -12.64 2.94 20.70
N THR A 3 -13.52 3.35 19.81
CA THR A 3 -13.94 2.49 18.68
C THR A 3 -13.07 2.79 17.47
N VAL A 4 -12.44 1.76 16.91
CA VAL A 4 -11.64 1.84 15.70
C VAL A 4 -12.32 1.05 14.60
N LEU A 5 -12.63 1.71 13.47
CA LEU A 5 -13.18 1.07 12.28
C LEU A 5 -12.04 0.82 11.29
N VAL A 6 -11.94 -0.42 10.79
CA VAL A 6 -10.93 -0.83 9.79
C VAL A 6 -11.65 -1.22 8.50
N THR A 7 -11.47 -0.44 7.44
CA THR A 7 -11.96 -0.84 6.11
C THR A 7 -10.93 -1.73 5.41
N GLY A 8 -11.38 -2.68 4.60
CA GLY A 8 -10.50 -3.73 4.08
C GLY A 8 -10.06 -4.71 5.17
N GLY A 9 -10.88 -4.84 6.24
CA GLY A 9 -10.58 -5.59 7.45
C GLY A 9 -10.39 -7.09 7.26
N SER A 10 -10.85 -7.66 6.14
CA SER A 10 -10.66 -9.07 5.80
C SER A 10 -9.51 -9.30 4.81
N GLY A 11 -8.82 -8.25 4.39
CA GLY A 11 -7.61 -8.33 3.58
C GLY A 11 -6.38 -8.80 4.37
N TYR A 12 -5.25 -8.99 3.69
CA TYR A 12 -4.01 -9.46 4.32
C TYR A 12 -3.58 -8.58 5.51
N LEU A 13 -3.37 -7.28 5.28
CA LEU A 13 -3.03 -6.32 6.34
C LEU A 13 -4.20 -6.07 7.29
N GLY A 14 -5.44 -6.08 6.75
CA GLY A 14 -6.65 -5.87 7.54
C GLY A 14 -6.81 -6.89 8.66
N ASN A 15 -6.66 -8.17 8.36
CA ASN A 15 -6.75 -9.24 9.36
C ASN A 15 -5.69 -9.09 10.47
N GLN A 16 -4.46 -8.74 10.11
CA GLN A 16 -3.39 -8.51 11.08
C GLN A 16 -3.69 -7.27 11.94
N MET A 17 -4.17 -6.20 11.31
CA MET A 17 -4.52 -4.96 12.00
C MET A 17 -5.69 -5.16 12.97
N VAL A 18 -6.75 -5.84 12.52
CA VAL A 18 -7.91 -6.20 13.35
C VAL A 18 -7.49 -7.04 14.55
N ALA A 19 -6.64 -8.05 14.36
CA ALA A 19 -6.12 -8.88 15.44
C ALA A 19 -5.28 -8.07 16.44
N ALA A 20 -4.41 -7.20 15.96
CA ALA A 20 -3.56 -6.35 16.79
C ALA A 20 -4.37 -5.35 17.59
N LEU A 21 -5.42 -4.75 17.01
CA LEU A 21 -6.34 -3.84 17.71
C LEU A 21 -7.17 -4.56 18.76
N ALA A 22 -7.68 -5.76 18.44
CA ALA A 22 -8.49 -6.55 19.38
C ALA A 22 -7.68 -7.03 20.60
N ALA A 23 -6.37 -7.17 20.47
CA ALA A 23 -5.47 -7.47 21.58
C ALA A 23 -5.17 -6.25 22.47
N ARG A 24 -5.53 -5.04 22.03
CA ARG A 24 -5.28 -3.79 22.78
C ARG A 24 -6.41 -3.54 23.78
N PRO A 25 -6.12 -3.45 25.09
CA PRO A 25 -7.14 -3.19 26.09
C PRO A 25 -7.90 -1.89 25.84
N GLY A 26 -9.21 -1.89 26.05
CA GLY A 26 -10.04 -0.68 25.94
C GLY A 26 -10.39 -0.27 24.50
N THR A 27 -10.09 -1.10 23.50
CA THR A 27 -10.38 -0.83 22.09
C THR A 27 -11.56 -1.69 21.62
N ASN A 28 -12.60 -1.07 21.09
CA ASN A 28 -13.64 -1.73 20.32
C ASN A 28 -13.25 -1.74 18.84
N VAL A 29 -13.35 -2.87 18.16
CA VAL A 29 -12.92 -3.00 16.77
C VAL A 29 -14.12 -3.34 15.88
N VAL A 30 -14.28 -2.56 14.82
CA VAL A 30 -15.23 -2.80 13.75
C VAL A 30 -14.45 -3.04 12.46
N ALA A 31 -14.61 -4.20 11.86
CA ALA A 31 -14.00 -4.55 10.58
C ALA A 31 -15.05 -4.46 9.46
N LEU A 32 -14.79 -3.65 8.45
CA LEU A 32 -15.65 -3.45 7.29
C LEU A 32 -14.97 -3.99 6.03
N ASP A 33 -15.63 -4.89 5.33
CA ASP A 33 -15.13 -5.49 4.09
C ASP A 33 -16.29 -6.01 3.22
N LEU A 34 -16.00 -6.43 1.99
CA LEU A 34 -16.96 -7.13 1.12
C LEU A 34 -17.35 -8.51 1.63
N ARG A 35 -16.58 -9.08 2.54
CA ARG A 35 -16.78 -10.43 3.10
C ARG A 35 -16.23 -10.51 4.52
N VAL A 36 -16.81 -11.41 5.29
CA VAL A 36 -16.27 -11.79 6.59
C VAL A 36 -15.06 -12.72 6.38
N PRO A 37 -13.96 -12.59 7.14
CA PRO A 37 -12.80 -13.47 6.99
C PRO A 37 -13.16 -14.90 7.45
N ALA A 38 -12.42 -15.90 6.93
CA ALA A 38 -12.62 -17.30 7.31
C ALA A 38 -12.37 -17.55 8.81
N GLN A 39 -11.51 -16.75 9.43
CA GLN A 39 -11.21 -16.80 10.86
C GLN A 39 -11.50 -15.43 11.48
N CYS A 40 -12.58 -15.37 12.26
CA CYS A 40 -12.96 -14.14 12.98
C CYS A 40 -12.18 -14.02 14.27
N VAL A 41 -11.77 -12.80 14.58
CA VAL A 41 -11.16 -12.45 15.87
C VAL A 41 -12.27 -12.25 16.89
N ARG A 42 -12.13 -12.85 18.07
CA ARG A 42 -13.13 -12.74 19.15
C ARG A 42 -13.27 -11.28 19.62
N GLY A 43 -14.51 -10.83 19.77
CA GLY A 43 -14.82 -9.47 20.24
C GLY A 43 -14.80 -8.39 19.16
N VAL A 44 -14.56 -8.77 17.91
CA VAL A 44 -14.60 -7.85 16.75
C VAL A 44 -16.00 -7.91 16.12
N VAL A 45 -16.53 -6.74 15.77
CA VAL A 45 -17.76 -6.63 14.96
C VAL A 45 -17.39 -6.61 13.50
N TYR A 46 -18.02 -7.46 12.70
CA TYR A 46 -17.78 -7.52 11.25
C TYR A 46 -18.99 -6.99 10.50
N GLU A 47 -18.78 -5.92 9.75
CA GLU A 47 -19.77 -5.31 8.84
C GLU A 47 -19.43 -5.68 7.39
N THR A 48 -20.42 -6.18 6.65
CA THR A 48 -20.24 -6.56 5.26
C THR A 48 -20.91 -5.52 4.36
N THR A 49 -20.09 -4.73 3.65
CA THR A 49 -20.57 -3.74 2.68
C THR A 49 -19.46 -3.37 1.70
N ASP A 50 -19.85 -2.86 0.55
CA ASP A 50 -18.94 -2.23 -0.41
C ASP A 50 -18.61 -0.83 0.06
N ILE A 51 -17.34 -0.43 -0.01
CA ILE A 51 -16.89 0.91 0.39
C ILE A 51 -17.56 2.02 -0.42
N ARG A 52 -18.13 1.70 -1.58
CA ARG A 52 -18.87 2.62 -2.47
C ARG A 52 -20.33 2.78 -2.05
N ASP A 53 -20.84 1.91 -1.18
CA ASP A 53 -22.25 1.89 -0.79
C ASP A 53 -22.56 3.03 0.20
N ALA A 54 -23.75 3.60 0.08
CA ALA A 54 -24.28 4.57 1.04
C ALA A 54 -24.43 4.01 2.47
N ALA A 55 -24.49 2.67 2.62
CA ALA A 55 -24.48 1.99 3.91
C ALA A 55 -23.25 2.30 4.76
N VAL A 56 -22.12 2.74 4.16
CA VAL A 56 -20.91 3.17 4.88
C VAL A 56 -21.23 4.30 5.86
N ASP A 57 -22.01 5.30 5.44
CA ASP A 57 -22.44 6.40 6.32
C ASP A 57 -23.22 5.92 7.54
N ALA A 58 -24.19 5.02 7.33
CA ALA A 58 -24.98 4.43 8.41
C ALA A 58 -24.15 3.53 9.35
N ILE A 59 -23.11 2.86 8.85
CA ILE A 59 -22.18 2.06 9.67
C ILE A 59 -21.33 2.99 10.53
N VAL A 60 -20.76 4.07 9.96
CA VAL A 60 -19.99 5.06 10.72
C VAL A 60 -20.87 5.71 11.79
N ALA A 61 -22.13 6.09 11.46
CA ALA A 61 -23.08 6.61 12.42
C ALA A 61 -23.34 5.65 13.61
N ARG A 62 -23.60 4.38 13.29
CA ARG A 62 -23.95 3.34 14.27
C ARG A 62 -22.83 3.07 15.26
N HIS A 63 -21.61 2.95 14.76
CA HIS A 63 -20.46 2.57 15.59
C HIS A 63 -19.72 3.75 16.18
N ALA A 64 -19.97 4.97 15.68
CA ALA A 64 -19.33 6.22 16.11
C ALA A 64 -17.81 6.08 16.37
N PRO A 65 -17.01 5.59 15.37
CA PRO A 65 -15.60 5.35 15.58
C PRO A 65 -14.86 6.67 15.83
N SER A 66 -13.97 6.67 16.83
CA SER A 66 -13.05 7.80 17.06
C SER A 66 -11.92 7.83 16.03
N VAL A 67 -11.54 6.64 15.53
CA VAL A 67 -10.49 6.47 14.51
C VAL A 67 -10.96 5.52 13.41
N VAL A 68 -10.63 5.86 12.16
CA VAL A 68 -10.81 5.01 10.99
C VAL A 68 -9.44 4.65 10.42
N ILE A 69 -9.20 3.35 10.17
CA ILE A 69 -8.03 2.86 9.43
C ILE A 69 -8.51 2.41 8.07
N HIS A 70 -8.08 3.10 7.02
CA HIS A 70 -8.53 2.85 5.65
C HIS A 70 -7.50 2.02 4.88
N LEU A 71 -7.82 0.71 4.72
CA LEU A 71 -7.01 -0.26 3.97
C LEU A 71 -7.70 -0.76 2.71
N ALA A 72 -8.99 -0.48 2.53
CA ALA A 72 -9.76 -0.93 1.36
C ALA A 72 -9.23 -0.26 0.08
N CYS A 73 -8.60 -1.06 -0.78
CA CYS A 73 -8.15 -0.64 -2.11
C CYS A 73 -7.86 -1.88 -2.98
N ILE A 74 -7.80 -1.68 -4.30
CA ILE A 74 -7.43 -2.72 -5.26
C ILE A 74 -5.93 -2.60 -5.56
N VAL A 75 -5.12 -3.41 -4.89
CA VAL A 75 -3.67 -3.48 -5.13
C VAL A 75 -3.36 -4.36 -6.34
N THR A 76 -4.09 -5.47 -6.47
CA THR A 76 -3.95 -6.42 -7.57
C THR A 76 -5.31 -6.63 -8.22
N PRO A 77 -5.51 -6.12 -9.46
CA PRO A 77 -6.76 -6.34 -10.19
C PRO A 77 -7.06 -7.81 -10.36
N GLY A 78 -8.32 -8.19 -10.07
CA GLY A 78 -8.81 -9.55 -10.30
C GLY A 78 -9.20 -9.79 -11.77
N PRO A 79 -9.53 -11.04 -12.14
CA PRO A 79 -10.10 -11.33 -13.44
C PRO A 79 -11.38 -10.52 -13.68
N GLY A 80 -11.43 -9.78 -14.79
CA GLY A 80 -12.59 -8.94 -15.13
C GLY A 80 -12.60 -7.55 -14.47
N SER A 81 -11.58 -7.19 -13.69
CA SER A 81 -11.39 -5.82 -13.23
C SER A 81 -11.01 -4.91 -14.40
N ASP A 82 -11.58 -3.72 -14.43
CA ASP A 82 -11.20 -2.65 -15.35
C ASP A 82 -10.88 -1.37 -14.60
N ARG A 83 -10.32 -0.40 -15.32
CA ARG A 83 -9.91 0.89 -14.71
C ARG A 83 -11.06 1.66 -14.08
N ALA A 84 -12.26 1.59 -14.65
CA ALA A 84 -13.41 2.32 -14.13
C ALA A 84 -13.87 1.70 -12.80
N PHE A 85 -13.88 0.38 -12.72
CA PHE A 85 -14.18 -0.34 -11.49
C PHE A 85 -13.11 -0.05 -10.42
N GLU A 86 -11.82 -0.16 -10.76
CA GLU A 86 -10.72 0.14 -9.83
C GLU A 86 -10.79 1.58 -9.31
N TYR A 87 -11.05 2.55 -10.21
CA TYR A 87 -11.25 3.94 -9.84
C TYR A 87 -12.43 4.13 -8.88
N SER A 88 -13.55 3.47 -9.16
CA SER A 88 -14.75 3.57 -8.31
C SER A 88 -14.48 3.07 -6.89
N VAL A 89 -13.70 2.00 -6.73
CA VAL A 89 -13.34 1.46 -5.40
C VAL A 89 -12.32 2.36 -4.72
N ASP A 90 -11.21 2.66 -5.40
CA ASP A 90 -10.06 3.34 -4.78
C ASP A 90 -10.34 4.83 -4.52
N VAL A 91 -10.93 5.53 -5.49
CA VAL A 91 -11.10 6.99 -5.41
C VAL A 91 -12.50 7.35 -4.89
N GLU A 92 -13.56 6.82 -5.51
CA GLU A 92 -14.92 7.16 -5.08
C GLU A 92 -15.27 6.51 -3.74
N GLY A 93 -14.84 5.26 -3.50
CA GLY A 93 -15.00 4.61 -2.20
C GLY A 93 -14.28 5.35 -1.07
N THR A 94 -13.06 5.85 -1.31
CA THR A 94 -12.35 6.71 -0.34
C THR A 94 -13.10 8.01 -0.10
N ARG A 95 -13.65 8.63 -1.14
CA ARG A 95 -14.47 9.85 -1.02
C ARG A 95 -15.70 9.60 -0.16
N ASN A 96 -16.41 8.51 -0.41
CA ASN A 96 -17.58 8.10 0.37
C ASN A 96 -17.25 7.94 1.85
N LEU A 97 -16.14 7.27 2.16
CA LEU A 97 -15.68 7.10 3.54
C LEU A 97 -15.28 8.44 4.19
N LEU A 98 -14.57 9.32 3.48
CA LEU A 98 -14.19 10.64 3.99
C LEU A 98 -15.41 11.50 4.31
N GLN A 99 -16.44 11.48 3.45
CA GLN A 99 -17.71 12.16 3.69
C GLN A 99 -18.38 11.65 4.98
N ALA A 100 -18.46 10.33 5.15
CA ALA A 100 -19.01 9.73 6.37
C ALA A 100 -18.19 10.12 7.62
N CYS A 101 -16.84 10.12 7.52
CA CYS A 101 -15.98 10.53 8.62
C CYS A 101 -16.24 11.99 9.04
N VAL A 102 -16.35 12.90 8.09
CA VAL A 102 -16.64 14.32 8.38
C VAL A 102 -18.05 14.48 8.93
N HIS A 103 -19.04 13.83 8.31
CA HIS A 103 -20.45 13.93 8.70
C HIS A 103 -20.68 13.50 10.16
N HIS A 104 -20.00 12.42 10.60
CA HIS A 104 -20.18 11.86 11.93
C HIS A 104 -19.06 12.23 12.93
N GLY A 105 -18.22 13.21 12.60
CA GLY A 105 -17.23 13.76 13.52
C GLY A 105 -16.13 12.78 13.93
N VAL A 106 -15.71 11.89 13.04
CA VAL A 106 -14.54 11.03 13.26
C VAL A 106 -13.33 11.92 13.54
N ARG A 107 -12.64 11.67 14.63
CA ARG A 107 -11.47 12.46 15.03
C ARG A 107 -10.29 12.25 14.10
N ARG A 108 -10.03 11.01 13.68
CA ARG A 108 -8.82 10.66 12.95
C ARG A 108 -9.05 9.61 11.88
N ILE A 109 -8.38 9.78 10.74
CA ILE A 109 -8.27 8.76 9.71
C ILE A 109 -6.80 8.41 9.46
N VAL A 110 -6.48 7.11 9.43
CA VAL A 110 -5.18 6.56 9.04
C VAL A 110 -5.34 5.90 7.67
N VAL A 111 -4.58 6.34 6.68
CA VAL A 111 -4.74 5.86 5.30
C VAL A 111 -3.49 5.14 4.82
N SER A 112 -3.68 3.92 4.30
CA SER A 112 -2.63 3.21 3.58
C SER A 112 -2.47 3.77 2.18
N SER A 113 -1.54 4.71 2.00
CA SER A 113 -1.06 5.14 0.70
C SER A 113 0.13 4.29 0.24
N SER A 114 0.81 4.69 -0.80
CA SER A 114 1.92 3.94 -1.39
C SER A 114 2.97 4.87 -1.98
N GLY A 115 4.22 4.44 -1.95
CA GLY A 115 5.28 5.08 -2.73
C GLY A 115 4.97 5.18 -4.23
N ALA A 116 4.04 4.35 -4.75
CA ALA A 116 3.57 4.44 -6.13
C ALA A 116 2.93 5.79 -6.47
N ALA A 117 2.42 6.54 -5.47
CA ALA A 117 1.86 7.88 -5.67
C ALA A 117 2.88 8.88 -6.24
N TYR A 118 4.17 8.70 -5.97
CA TYR A 118 5.23 9.51 -6.58
C TYR A 118 5.39 9.27 -8.10
N GLY A 119 4.96 8.11 -8.59
CA GLY A 119 5.08 7.71 -9.98
C GLY A 119 6.47 7.16 -10.34
N TYR A 120 6.53 6.56 -11.51
CA TYR A 120 7.71 5.86 -12.05
C TYR A 120 8.35 6.74 -13.12
N HIS A 121 9.24 7.66 -12.73
CA HIS A 121 9.84 8.67 -13.60
C HIS A 121 11.37 8.64 -13.54
N ALA A 122 11.99 8.87 -14.70
CA ALA A 122 13.44 8.85 -14.85
C ALA A 122 14.15 9.99 -14.10
N ASP A 123 13.41 11.05 -13.84
CA ASP A 123 13.86 12.27 -13.14
C ASP A 123 13.45 12.30 -11.66
N ASN A 124 12.97 11.18 -11.10
CA ASN A 124 12.81 11.06 -9.66
C ASN A 124 14.18 11.18 -8.97
N PRO A 125 14.28 11.91 -7.84
CA PRO A 125 15.51 11.91 -7.05
C PRO A 125 15.85 10.49 -6.56
N PRO A 126 17.11 10.23 -6.21
CA PRO A 126 17.52 8.89 -5.71
C PRO A 126 16.77 8.43 -4.47
N TRP A 127 16.35 9.36 -3.62
CA TRP A 127 15.50 9.17 -2.45
C TRP A 127 14.39 10.21 -2.47
N LEU A 128 13.16 9.75 -2.38
CA LEU A 128 11.96 10.58 -2.36
C LEU A 128 11.54 10.84 -0.93
N ASP A 129 11.38 12.10 -0.57
CA ASP A 129 10.79 12.50 0.69
C ASP A 129 9.32 12.91 0.54
N GLU A 130 8.67 13.24 1.64
CA GLU A 130 7.24 13.53 1.65
C GLU A 130 6.86 14.88 1.03
N ASP A 131 7.83 15.76 0.79
CA ASP A 131 7.64 17.06 0.13
C ASP A 131 7.81 16.96 -1.40
N ASP A 132 8.34 15.84 -1.90
CA ASP A 132 8.42 15.56 -3.33
C ASP A 132 7.03 15.45 -3.96
N ALA A 133 6.92 15.94 -5.19
CA ALA A 133 5.66 15.99 -5.92
C ALA A 133 5.07 14.61 -6.22
N LEU A 134 3.78 14.44 -6.00
CA LEU A 134 3.06 13.25 -6.41
C LEU A 134 2.79 13.30 -7.92
N ARG A 135 3.36 12.35 -8.65
CA ARG A 135 3.29 12.27 -10.11
C ARG A 135 2.82 10.88 -10.60
N GLY A 136 1.98 10.19 -9.80
CA GLY A 136 1.45 8.86 -10.14
C GLY A 136 1.01 8.78 -11.60
N ASN A 137 1.59 7.83 -12.35
CA ASN A 137 1.41 7.74 -13.80
C ASN A 137 -0.02 7.36 -14.17
N GLU A 138 -0.67 8.13 -15.03
CA GLU A 138 -2.03 7.83 -15.51
C GLU A 138 -2.11 6.48 -16.24
N SER A 139 -1.05 6.06 -16.92
CA SER A 139 -0.96 4.74 -17.56
C SER A 139 -0.95 3.58 -16.57
N PHE A 140 -0.74 3.83 -15.28
CA PHE A 140 -0.64 2.85 -14.22
C PHE A 140 -1.75 3.11 -13.18
N ALA A 141 -2.90 2.43 -13.31
CA ALA A 141 -4.10 2.70 -12.54
C ALA A 141 -3.83 2.86 -11.03
N TYR A 142 -3.13 1.91 -10.41
CA TYR A 142 -2.81 1.94 -9.00
C TYR A 142 -2.02 3.21 -8.58
N ALA A 143 -0.96 3.55 -9.32
CA ALA A 143 -0.15 4.74 -9.02
C ALA A 143 -0.96 6.03 -9.18
N TRP A 144 -1.78 6.10 -10.22
CA TRP A 144 -2.66 7.23 -10.49
C TRP A 144 -3.73 7.37 -9.41
N HIS A 145 -4.41 6.27 -9.02
CA HIS A 145 -5.43 6.30 -7.97
C HIS A 145 -4.84 6.72 -6.63
N LYS A 146 -3.65 6.23 -6.25
CA LYS A 146 -2.99 6.66 -5.00
C LYS A 146 -2.66 8.15 -5.00
N ARG A 147 -2.21 8.71 -6.14
CA ARG A 147 -2.04 10.15 -6.30
C ARG A 147 -3.36 10.90 -6.10
N LEU A 148 -4.43 10.50 -6.80
CA LEU A 148 -5.74 11.17 -6.71
C LEU A 148 -6.33 11.11 -5.30
N VAL A 149 -6.16 9.99 -4.61
CA VAL A 149 -6.59 9.83 -3.21
C VAL A 149 -5.81 10.79 -2.31
N GLU A 150 -4.49 10.94 -2.48
CA GLU A 150 -3.71 11.87 -1.65
C GLU A 150 -4.01 13.34 -1.98
N GLU A 151 -4.27 13.69 -3.24
CA GLU A 151 -4.76 15.03 -3.63
C GLU A 151 -6.12 15.32 -2.96
N MET A 152 -7.03 14.36 -2.92
CA MET A 152 -8.31 14.46 -2.22
C MET A 152 -8.10 14.61 -0.69
N LEU A 153 -7.23 13.81 -0.09
CA LEU A 153 -6.89 13.91 1.33
C LEU A 153 -6.33 15.29 1.69
N ALA A 154 -5.46 15.85 0.84
CA ALA A 154 -4.92 17.18 1.04
C ALA A 154 -6.01 18.26 0.98
N GLU A 155 -7.01 18.13 0.09
CA GLU A 155 -8.16 19.00 0.04
C GLU A 155 -9.01 18.89 1.31
N TYR A 156 -9.36 17.67 1.72
CA TYR A 156 -10.11 17.44 2.96
C TYR A 156 -9.40 17.98 4.21
N ARG A 157 -8.06 17.89 4.27
CA ARG A 157 -7.26 18.42 5.38
C ARG A 157 -7.41 19.94 5.50
N ARG A 158 -7.51 20.64 4.37
CA ARG A 158 -7.72 22.10 4.37
C ARG A 158 -9.14 22.47 4.75
N GLN A 159 -10.15 21.74 4.24
CA GLN A 159 -11.57 22.05 4.42
C GLN A 159 -12.11 21.55 5.76
N HIS A 160 -11.59 20.46 6.27
CA HIS A 160 -12.06 19.78 7.48
C HIS A 160 -10.91 19.48 8.46
N PRO A 161 -10.28 20.54 9.04
CA PRO A 161 -9.10 20.38 9.90
C PRO A 161 -9.37 19.60 11.20
N ALA A 162 -10.63 19.42 11.58
CA ALA A 162 -11.03 18.59 12.72
C ALA A 162 -10.82 17.09 12.46
N LEU A 163 -10.78 16.64 11.20
CA LEU A 163 -10.44 15.26 10.82
C LEU A 163 -8.92 15.16 10.68
N GLU A 164 -8.25 14.75 11.73
CA GLU A 164 -6.81 14.48 11.70
C GLU A 164 -6.49 13.37 10.71
N GLN A 165 -5.44 13.54 9.93
CA GLN A 165 -5.05 12.57 8.90
C GLN A 165 -3.63 12.09 9.14
N VAL A 166 -3.44 10.77 9.18
CA VAL A 166 -2.14 10.11 9.06
C VAL A 166 -2.11 9.32 7.76
N VAL A 167 -1.24 9.72 6.84
CA VAL A 167 -1.09 9.08 5.53
C VAL A 167 0.25 8.37 5.50
N LEU A 168 0.23 7.06 5.32
CA LEU A 168 1.43 6.24 5.24
C LEU A 168 1.68 5.86 3.78
N ARG A 169 2.72 6.45 3.16
CA ARG A 169 3.22 6.07 1.83
C ARG A 169 4.09 4.84 1.97
N ILE A 170 3.48 3.67 1.81
CA ILE A 170 4.11 2.40 2.12
C ILE A 170 4.97 1.94 0.94
N GLY A 171 6.20 1.49 1.24
CA GLY A 171 7.09 0.81 0.30
C GLY A 171 6.61 -0.60 -0.03
N THR A 172 7.47 -1.41 -0.63
CA THR A 172 7.12 -2.80 -0.94
C THR A 172 7.04 -3.63 0.33
N ILE A 173 5.85 -4.12 0.64
CA ILE A 173 5.62 -4.97 1.82
C ILE A 173 6.13 -6.38 1.52
N LEU A 174 6.98 -6.90 2.40
CA LEU A 174 7.36 -8.30 2.47
C LEU A 174 7.20 -8.82 3.90
N GLY A 175 7.14 -10.13 4.03
CA GLY A 175 7.01 -10.85 5.29
C GLY A 175 6.96 -12.35 5.02
N GLU A 176 6.90 -13.16 6.05
CA GLU A 176 6.98 -14.62 5.91
C GLU A 176 5.82 -15.22 5.10
N THR A 177 4.64 -14.59 5.14
CA THR A 177 3.41 -15.07 4.48
C THR A 177 2.91 -14.11 3.41
N VAL A 178 3.70 -13.10 3.03
CA VAL A 178 3.32 -12.12 2.01
C VAL A 178 3.46 -12.71 0.62
N HIS A 179 2.35 -12.74 -0.11
CA HIS A 179 2.30 -13.07 -1.52
C HIS A 179 1.73 -11.87 -2.29
N ASN A 180 2.56 -11.23 -3.11
CA ASN A 180 2.17 -10.09 -3.93
C ASN A 180 2.85 -10.11 -5.31
N GLN A 181 2.53 -9.13 -6.15
CA GLN A 181 3.11 -9.06 -7.51
C GLN A 181 4.65 -8.95 -7.50
N ILE A 182 5.24 -8.34 -6.46
CA ILE A 182 6.69 -8.17 -6.36
C ILE A 182 7.34 -9.48 -5.89
N SER A 183 6.80 -10.15 -4.87
CA SER A 183 7.31 -11.44 -4.44
C SER A 183 7.25 -12.48 -5.57
N ALA A 184 6.18 -12.45 -6.37
CA ALA A 184 6.03 -13.31 -7.56
C ALA A 184 7.12 -13.07 -8.62
N LEU A 185 7.68 -11.85 -8.75
CA LEU A 185 8.84 -11.60 -9.62
C LEU A 185 10.08 -12.33 -9.11
N PHE A 186 10.28 -12.35 -7.78
CA PHE A 186 11.44 -12.98 -7.15
C PHE A 186 11.36 -14.51 -7.16
N GLU A 187 10.18 -15.09 -7.23
CA GLU A 187 9.95 -16.54 -7.34
C GLU A 187 10.30 -17.10 -8.72
N ARG A 188 10.40 -16.26 -9.76
CA ARG A 188 10.76 -16.69 -11.11
C ARG A 188 12.15 -17.37 -11.14
N LYS A 189 12.33 -18.34 -12.04
CA LYS A 189 13.62 -19.05 -12.21
C LYS A 189 14.78 -18.12 -12.64
N ARG A 190 14.48 -17.01 -13.28
CA ARG A 190 15.42 -15.97 -13.71
C ARG A 190 14.81 -14.61 -13.42
N LEU A 191 15.58 -13.69 -12.88
CA LEU A 191 15.14 -12.32 -12.70
C LEU A 191 15.37 -11.49 -13.96
N LEU A 192 14.56 -10.47 -14.13
CA LEU A 192 14.64 -9.55 -15.26
C LEU A 192 15.13 -8.19 -14.77
N ALA A 193 16.22 -7.72 -15.35
CA ALA A 193 16.71 -6.34 -15.19
C ALA A 193 16.60 -5.59 -16.50
N VAL A 194 16.48 -4.28 -16.41
CA VAL A 194 16.45 -3.39 -17.58
C VAL A 194 17.81 -2.71 -17.70
N SER A 195 18.43 -2.76 -18.89
CA SER A 195 19.72 -2.14 -19.14
C SER A 195 19.68 -0.65 -18.82
N GLY A 196 20.71 -0.18 -18.09
CA GLY A 196 20.83 1.22 -17.67
C GLY A 196 19.89 1.63 -16.52
N SER A 197 19.40 0.65 -15.74
CA SER A 197 18.62 0.91 -14.53
C SER A 197 18.94 -0.11 -13.44
N ASP A 198 19.29 0.37 -12.25
CA ASP A 198 19.49 -0.48 -11.07
C ASP A 198 18.18 -0.83 -10.38
N SER A 199 17.14 -0.02 -10.60
CA SER A 199 15.77 -0.21 -10.12
C SER A 199 15.70 -0.69 -8.65
N PRO A 200 16.15 0.12 -7.68
CA PRO A 200 16.20 -0.31 -6.29
C PRO A 200 14.81 -0.54 -5.72
N PHE A 201 14.72 -1.47 -4.79
CA PHE A 201 13.53 -1.76 -4.00
C PHE A 201 13.76 -1.31 -2.58
N VAL A 202 12.81 -0.59 -2.01
CA VAL A 202 12.70 -0.43 -0.57
C VAL A 202 11.66 -1.42 -0.07
N PHE A 203 12.01 -2.12 1.00
CA PHE A 203 11.11 -3.08 1.62
C PHE A 203 10.69 -2.61 3.00
N VAL A 204 9.51 -3.03 3.42
CA VAL A 204 9.02 -2.86 4.78
C VAL A 204 8.42 -4.18 5.24
N TRP A 205 8.71 -4.56 6.48
CA TRP A 205 8.12 -5.72 7.10
C TRP A 205 6.63 -5.50 7.37
N ASP A 206 5.78 -6.48 7.07
CA ASP A 206 4.33 -6.39 7.28
C ASP A 206 3.98 -6.08 8.75
N GLN A 207 4.76 -6.62 9.71
CA GLN A 207 4.58 -6.31 11.13
C GLN A 207 5.01 -4.87 11.49
N ASP A 208 5.92 -4.26 10.74
CA ASP A 208 6.24 -2.84 10.90
C ASP A 208 5.16 -1.95 10.31
N VAL A 209 4.47 -2.40 9.25
CA VAL A 209 3.29 -1.69 8.74
C VAL A 209 2.17 -1.67 9.78
N VAL A 210 1.87 -2.82 10.39
CA VAL A 210 0.88 -2.91 11.48
C VAL A 210 1.31 -2.06 12.69
N GLY A 211 2.59 -2.13 13.08
CA GLY A 211 3.14 -1.34 14.16
C GLY A 211 3.03 0.17 13.95
N ALA A 212 3.36 0.65 12.74
CA ALA A 212 3.23 2.05 12.36
C ALA A 212 1.76 2.52 12.35
N MET A 213 0.82 1.67 11.90
CA MET A 213 -0.61 1.97 11.95
C MET A 213 -1.16 2.00 13.38
N LEU A 214 -0.67 1.13 14.27
CA LEU A 214 -1.00 1.20 15.70
C LEU A 214 -0.45 2.49 16.33
N HIS A 215 0.78 2.88 15.99
CA HIS A 215 1.36 4.14 16.43
C HIS A 215 0.56 5.35 15.90
N ALA A 216 0.00 5.26 14.69
CA ALA A 216 -0.82 6.29 14.07
C ALA A 216 -2.12 6.59 14.80
N LEU A 217 -2.59 5.74 15.72
CA LEU A 217 -3.81 5.99 16.48
C LEU A 217 -3.67 7.24 17.37
N ASP A 218 -2.47 7.46 17.91
CA ASP A 218 -2.18 8.51 18.87
C ASP A 218 -0.98 9.40 18.44
N GLY A 219 -0.17 8.97 17.48
CA GLY A 219 1.00 9.67 16.98
C GLY A 219 0.67 10.95 16.20
N PRO A 220 1.68 11.75 15.81
CA PRO A 220 1.48 12.99 15.08
C PRO A 220 0.73 12.79 13.74
N ALA A 221 -0.25 13.66 13.47
CA ALA A 221 -0.89 13.73 12.16
C ALA A 221 0.10 14.22 11.10
N GLY A 222 0.00 13.70 9.87
CA GLY A 222 0.91 14.05 8.79
C GLY A 222 0.97 13.01 7.69
N VAL A 223 1.92 13.20 6.79
CA VAL A 223 2.25 12.26 5.71
C VAL A 223 3.64 11.69 5.98
N TYR A 224 3.80 10.38 5.85
CA TYR A 224 5.03 9.68 6.21
C TYR A 224 5.35 8.56 5.23
N ASN A 225 6.58 8.52 4.75
CA ASN A 225 7.11 7.40 3.98
C ASN A 225 7.40 6.22 4.92
N LEU A 226 6.76 5.08 4.69
CA LEU A 226 6.94 3.89 5.51
C LEU A 226 7.74 2.83 4.76
N ALA A 227 9.02 2.73 5.07
CA ALA A 227 9.97 1.76 4.52
C ALA A 227 11.04 1.41 5.56
N GLY A 228 11.64 0.24 5.45
CA GLY A 228 12.89 -0.08 6.15
C GLY A 228 14.06 0.71 5.58
N ASP A 229 15.13 0.87 6.35
CA ASP A 229 16.33 1.57 5.92
C ASP A 229 16.99 0.87 4.72
N GLY A 230 17.64 1.66 3.85
CA GLY A 230 18.36 1.15 2.68
C GLY A 230 17.43 0.67 1.55
N ALA A 231 18.05 0.19 0.48
CA ALA A 231 17.37 -0.35 -0.69
C ALA A 231 18.21 -1.48 -1.30
N LEU A 232 17.58 -2.39 -2.02
CA LEU A 232 18.27 -3.47 -2.74
C LEU A 232 18.02 -3.33 -4.24
N THR A 233 19.11 -3.37 -5.03
CA THR A 233 19.00 -3.45 -6.48
C THR A 233 18.53 -4.83 -6.93
N ILE A 234 17.99 -4.92 -8.14
CA ILE A 234 17.59 -6.21 -8.72
C ILE A 234 18.77 -7.18 -8.85
N HIS A 235 20.00 -6.67 -9.01
CA HIS A 235 21.22 -7.47 -9.09
C HIS A 235 21.61 -8.05 -7.73
N GLU A 236 21.52 -7.26 -6.66
CA GLU A 236 21.74 -7.74 -5.28
C GLU A 236 20.69 -8.79 -4.88
N ILE A 237 19.42 -8.57 -5.24
CA ILE A 237 18.33 -9.53 -5.03
C ILE A 237 18.63 -10.84 -5.78
N ALA A 238 19.05 -10.78 -7.05
CA ALA A 238 19.42 -11.96 -7.83
C ALA A 238 20.57 -12.75 -7.19
N ALA A 239 21.60 -12.04 -6.74
CA ALA A 239 22.76 -12.65 -6.05
C ALA A 239 22.34 -13.36 -4.75
N ARG A 240 21.51 -12.70 -3.92
CA ARG A 240 21.00 -13.28 -2.66
C ARG A 240 20.12 -14.51 -2.88
N LEU A 241 19.37 -14.54 -4.00
CA LEU A 241 18.54 -15.68 -4.39
C LEU A 241 19.33 -16.80 -5.09
N GLY A 242 20.59 -16.58 -5.46
CA GLY A 242 21.36 -17.51 -6.29
C GLY A 242 20.76 -17.71 -7.70
N LYS A 243 20.04 -16.70 -8.23
CA LYS A 243 19.33 -16.77 -9.50
C LYS A 243 20.02 -15.96 -10.58
N PRO A 244 20.04 -16.44 -11.84
CA PRO A 244 20.55 -15.65 -12.94
C PRO A 244 19.68 -14.42 -13.20
N CYS A 245 20.32 -13.26 -13.42
CA CYS A 245 19.67 -12.04 -13.83
C CYS A 245 19.85 -11.82 -15.32
N ARG A 246 18.74 -11.71 -16.06
CA ARG A 246 18.75 -11.42 -17.50
C ARG A 246 18.55 -9.92 -17.71
N VAL A 247 19.55 -9.27 -18.23
CA VAL A 247 19.50 -7.85 -18.57
C VAL A 247 19.00 -7.68 -20.00
N LEU A 248 17.91 -6.94 -20.19
CA LEU A 248 17.34 -6.64 -21.51
C LEU A 248 17.24 -5.12 -21.71
N PRO A 249 17.45 -4.63 -22.95
CA PRO A 249 17.25 -3.21 -23.23
C PRO A 249 15.76 -2.84 -23.16
N ALA A 250 15.48 -1.64 -22.68
CA ALA A 250 14.09 -1.16 -22.46
C ALA A 250 13.25 -1.20 -23.76
N TRP A 251 13.85 -0.85 -24.91
CA TRP A 251 13.12 -0.86 -26.17
C TRP A 251 12.63 -2.26 -26.56
N LEU A 252 13.43 -3.31 -26.32
CA LEU A 252 13.05 -4.69 -26.61
C LEU A 252 11.87 -5.14 -25.74
N LEU A 253 11.91 -4.80 -24.45
CA LEU A 253 10.81 -5.10 -23.52
C LEU A 253 9.52 -4.35 -23.91
N ARG A 254 9.62 -3.06 -24.24
CA ARG A 254 8.48 -2.27 -24.68
C ARG A 254 7.84 -2.85 -25.95
N SER A 255 8.65 -3.17 -26.95
CA SER A 255 8.17 -3.76 -28.21
C SER A 255 7.53 -5.13 -27.98
N GLY A 256 8.17 -5.98 -27.17
CA GLY A 256 7.63 -7.30 -26.82
C GLY A 256 6.30 -7.22 -26.08
N LEU A 257 6.18 -6.37 -25.07
CA LEU A 257 4.94 -6.16 -24.32
C LEU A 257 3.83 -5.56 -25.20
N ALA A 258 4.18 -4.60 -26.08
CA ALA A 258 3.21 -4.02 -27.03
C ALA A 258 2.64 -5.09 -27.98
N LEU A 259 3.50 -5.97 -28.52
CA LEU A 259 3.07 -7.06 -29.39
C LEU A 259 2.20 -8.07 -28.62
N LEU A 260 2.62 -8.52 -27.45
CA LEU A 260 1.88 -9.47 -26.64
C LEU A 260 0.50 -8.92 -26.22
N LYS A 261 0.43 -7.63 -25.85
CA LYS A 261 -0.83 -6.95 -25.54
C LYS A 261 -1.76 -6.88 -26.75
N ARG A 262 -1.22 -6.55 -27.92
CA ARG A 262 -1.99 -6.53 -29.18
C ARG A 262 -2.55 -7.91 -29.57
N LEU A 263 -1.83 -8.98 -29.24
CA LEU A 263 -2.26 -10.36 -29.45
C LEU A 263 -3.16 -10.91 -28.32
N HIS A 264 -3.53 -10.08 -27.34
CA HIS A 264 -4.30 -10.47 -26.15
C HIS A 264 -3.67 -11.61 -25.31
N LEU A 265 -2.35 -11.79 -25.41
CA LEU A 265 -1.59 -12.80 -24.67
C LEU A 265 -1.15 -12.31 -23.27
N THR A 266 -1.29 -11.01 -23.00
CA THR A 266 -1.01 -10.39 -21.71
C THR A 266 -1.89 -9.17 -21.50
N GLN A 267 -2.21 -8.88 -20.23
CA GLN A 267 -2.85 -7.63 -19.81
C GLN A 267 -1.83 -6.49 -19.66
N TYR A 268 -0.54 -6.81 -19.55
CA TYR A 268 0.53 -5.84 -19.30
C TYR A 268 0.97 -5.15 -20.59
N GLY A 269 1.10 -3.83 -20.57
CA GLY A 269 1.54 -3.01 -21.68
C GLY A 269 2.98 -2.50 -21.55
N PRO A 270 3.44 -1.71 -22.54
CA PRO A 270 4.77 -1.10 -22.56
C PRO A 270 5.07 -0.23 -21.32
N GLU A 271 4.04 0.32 -20.68
CA GLU A 271 4.10 1.12 -19.46
C GLU A 271 4.75 0.37 -18.28
N GLN A 272 4.66 -0.96 -18.26
CA GLN A 272 5.29 -1.80 -17.24
C GLN A 272 6.82 -1.68 -17.21
N VAL A 273 7.43 -1.24 -18.30
CA VAL A 273 8.88 -1.05 -18.36
C VAL A 273 9.32 0.10 -17.46
N ASP A 274 8.51 1.15 -17.32
CA ASP A 274 8.83 2.28 -16.45
C ASP A 274 8.71 1.88 -14.97
N PHE A 275 7.73 1.06 -14.61
CA PHE A 275 7.66 0.41 -13.30
C PHE A 275 8.92 -0.43 -12.99
N LEU A 276 9.47 -1.14 -13.98
CA LEU A 276 10.69 -1.93 -13.78
C LEU A 276 11.96 -1.07 -13.68
N ARG A 277 11.95 0.17 -14.22
CA ARG A 277 13.13 1.04 -14.30
C ARG A 277 13.22 2.09 -13.21
N TYR A 278 12.12 2.67 -12.81
CA TYR A 278 12.07 3.93 -12.09
C TYR A 278 11.24 3.83 -10.81
N ARG A 279 11.50 2.79 -10.00
CA ARG A 279 10.77 2.64 -8.73
C ARG A 279 11.06 3.79 -7.79
N PRO A 280 10.03 4.31 -7.11
CA PRO A 280 10.21 5.23 -6.00
C PRO A 280 11.02 4.59 -4.88
N VAL A 281 12.12 5.23 -4.50
CA VAL A 281 12.93 4.85 -3.34
C VAL A 281 12.61 5.83 -2.22
N LEU A 282 12.02 5.35 -1.13
CA LEU A 282 11.45 6.18 -0.08
C LEU A 282 12.48 6.54 1.00
N ASP A 283 12.66 7.82 1.26
CA ASP A 283 13.35 8.32 2.45
C ASP A 283 12.40 8.22 3.65
N ASN A 284 12.81 7.56 4.71
CA ASN A 284 12.00 7.34 5.91
C ASN A 284 12.42 8.20 7.12
N ARG A 285 13.21 9.26 6.91
CA ARG A 285 13.67 10.12 8.01
C ARG A 285 12.52 10.77 8.76
N ARG A 286 11.52 11.30 8.04
CA ARG A 286 10.35 11.94 8.66
C ARG A 286 9.53 10.94 9.50
N LEU A 287 9.43 9.68 9.07
CA LEU A 287 8.82 8.60 9.87
C LEU A 287 9.53 8.43 11.21
N LYS A 288 10.86 8.49 11.23
CA LYS A 288 11.66 8.26 12.44
C LYS A 288 11.71 9.50 13.34
N GLU A 289 11.97 10.66 12.75
CA GLU A 289 12.29 11.90 13.49
C GLU A 289 11.03 12.69 13.90
N VAL A 290 9.98 12.66 13.08
CA VAL A 290 8.76 13.43 13.31
C VAL A 290 7.61 12.54 13.77
N PHE A 291 7.36 11.42 13.07
CA PHE A 291 6.29 10.51 13.46
C PHE A 291 6.65 9.70 14.71
N GLY A 292 7.94 9.41 14.94
CA GLY A 292 8.44 8.70 16.10
C GLY A 292 8.31 7.17 16.00
N TYR A 293 8.18 6.64 14.77
CA TYR A 293 8.16 5.20 14.55
C TYR A 293 9.47 4.73 13.90
N GLN A 294 10.13 3.77 14.54
CA GLN A 294 11.36 3.15 14.04
C GLN A 294 11.05 1.76 13.48
N PRO A 295 11.19 1.51 12.16
CA PRO A 295 11.09 0.18 11.61
C PRO A 295 12.10 -0.76 12.27
N ARG A 296 11.67 -1.97 12.61
CA ARG A 296 12.50 -2.96 13.30
C ARG A 296 13.51 -3.63 12.40
N LEU A 297 13.20 -3.71 11.10
CA LEU A 297 14.03 -4.32 10.08
C LEU A 297 14.36 -3.33 8.98
N ASP A 298 15.61 -3.34 8.50
CA ASP A 298 15.99 -2.66 7.27
C ASP A 298 15.54 -3.44 6.03
N SER A 299 15.61 -2.82 4.85
CA SER A 299 15.16 -3.44 3.59
C SER A 299 15.87 -4.78 3.30
N ALA A 300 17.14 -4.90 3.67
CA ALA A 300 17.91 -6.13 3.46
C ALA A 300 17.44 -7.25 4.38
N ALA A 301 17.22 -6.96 5.66
CA ALA A 301 16.72 -7.92 6.65
C ALA A 301 15.28 -8.37 6.33
N VAL A 302 14.42 -7.46 5.89
CA VAL A 302 13.05 -7.80 5.43
C VAL A 302 13.08 -8.76 4.25
N PHE A 303 13.99 -8.50 3.29
CA PHE A 303 14.15 -9.39 2.14
C PHE A 303 14.65 -10.78 2.55
N GLU A 304 15.62 -10.86 3.46
CA GLU A 304 16.15 -12.15 3.97
C GLU A 304 15.07 -12.93 4.74
N LEU A 305 14.25 -12.25 5.54
CA LEU A 305 13.12 -12.87 6.24
C LEU A 305 12.15 -13.53 5.24
N TRP A 306 11.74 -12.80 4.22
CA TRP A 306 10.89 -13.32 3.16
C TRP A 306 11.56 -14.49 2.43
N ARG A 307 12.84 -14.33 2.05
CA ARG A 307 13.59 -15.36 1.34
C ARG A 307 13.65 -16.66 2.14
N ALA A 308 13.94 -16.58 3.43
CA ALA A 308 13.99 -17.74 4.32
C ALA A 308 12.64 -18.48 4.40
N ALA A 309 11.52 -17.76 4.38
CA ALA A 309 10.19 -18.34 4.37
C ALA A 309 9.85 -18.97 3.00
N ALA A 310 10.12 -18.26 1.91
CA ALA A 310 9.81 -18.71 0.55
C ALA A 310 10.66 -19.91 0.07
N MET A 311 11.81 -20.15 0.71
CA MET A 311 12.71 -21.28 0.40
C MET A 311 12.55 -22.47 1.36
N ARG A 312 11.62 -22.41 2.32
CA ARG A 312 11.27 -23.58 3.13
C ARG A 312 10.64 -24.65 2.22
N PRO A 313 11.09 -25.93 2.31
CA PRO A 313 10.61 -27.01 1.44
C PRO A 313 9.12 -27.34 1.68
#